data_924d11acc2243719474cc13d54035900
#
_entry.id   924d11acc2243719474cc13d54035900
#
_cell.length_a   1.000
_cell.length_b   1.000
_cell.length_c   1.000
_cell.angle_alpha   90.00
_cell.angle_beta   90.00
_cell.angle_gamma   90.00
#
_symmetry.space_group_name_H-M   'P 1'
#
loop_
_entity.id
_entity.type
_entity.pdbx_description
1 polymer ?
#
loop_
_entity_poly.entity_id
_entity_poly.type
_entity_poly.pdbx_seq_one_letter_code
_entity_poly.pdbx_strand_id
1 'polypeptide(L)'
;FDIEVDEKDPEKFIAAVKAIAPTFGGINLEDIKAPECFEIERRLKEELDIPVMHDDQHGTAIISSAGLVNALQVAGKKIEDVKIVVNGAGASAVSCTKLYVSLGARLENIVMLDSKGVISKARTDLNEQKRFFATDRTDIHTLEEAIKGADVFLGLSKGNVLSQDMVRSMAPMPIVFALANPTPEISYEDAMAARPDVLMATGRSDYPNQINNVIGFPYIFRGALDTHAKAINEEMKIAAVHAIANLAKQPVPDVVNAAYHVNNLSFGAEYFIPKPVDPRLITEVSCAVAKAAMESGVARTEIKDWDAYCVHLRELMGYESKLTRQLYDTARRSPQRVVFAEGIHPNMLKAAVEAKAEGICHPILLGNDEAIGKLAEEMDLSLEGIEIVNLRHPDESERRERYSRILAEKRAREGFTYEEANDKMFERNYFGMMMVETGDADAFITGLYTRYSNTIKVAKEVIGIQPGFKIGRASCRERV
;
A
#
# COMPACT_ATOMS: atom_id res chain seq x y z
N PHE A 1 17.15 -4.12 -20.32
CA PHE A 1 17.89 -3.41 -21.39
C PHE A 1 17.08 -2.20 -21.79
N ASP A 2 17.74 -1.07 -21.91
CA ASP A 2 17.19 0.17 -22.41
C ASP A 2 17.69 0.33 -23.88
N ILE A 3 16.77 0.48 -24.81
CA ILE A 3 17.08 0.50 -26.24
C ILE A 3 16.39 1.71 -26.87
N GLU A 4 17.19 2.69 -27.26
CA GLU A 4 16.72 3.84 -28.00
C GLU A 4 16.61 3.49 -29.50
N VAL A 5 15.47 3.84 -30.11
CA VAL A 5 15.20 3.61 -31.53
C VAL A 5 14.91 4.94 -32.19
N ASP A 6 15.88 5.49 -32.95
CA ASP A 6 15.71 6.73 -33.70
C ASP A 6 15.01 6.48 -35.06
N GLU A 7 13.71 6.14 -35.00
CA GLU A 7 12.86 5.94 -36.18
C GLU A 7 11.47 6.58 -35.98
N LYS A 8 11.06 7.39 -36.92
CA LYS A 8 9.78 8.11 -36.88
C LYS A 8 8.66 7.44 -37.67
N ASP A 9 9.02 6.52 -38.56
CA ASP A 9 8.06 5.75 -39.35
C ASP A 9 7.56 4.58 -38.51
N PRO A 10 6.26 4.50 -38.15
CA PRO A 10 5.72 3.42 -37.34
C PRO A 10 5.99 2.01 -37.89
N GLU A 11 5.96 1.85 -39.22
CA GLU A 11 6.21 0.54 -39.85
C GLU A 11 7.64 0.06 -39.65
N LYS A 12 8.60 0.98 -39.78
CA LYS A 12 10.01 0.66 -39.54
C LYS A 12 10.31 0.47 -38.05
N PHE A 13 9.67 1.25 -37.18
CA PHE A 13 9.77 1.09 -35.75
C PHE A 13 9.28 -0.31 -35.32
N ILE A 14 8.08 -0.71 -35.78
CA ILE A 14 7.52 -2.03 -35.52
C ILE A 14 8.46 -3.12 -36.05
N ALA A 15 9.01 -2.95 -37.26
CA ALA A 15 9.94 -3.92 -37.84
C ALA A 15 11.24 -4.05 -36.99
N ALA A 16 11.77 -2.93 -36.47
CA ALA A 16 12.94 -2.95 -35.59
C ALA A 16 12.65 -3.68 -34.28
N VAL A 17 11.53 -3.36 -33.63
CA VAL A 17 11.11 -4.02 -32.37
C VAL A 17 10.91 -5.53 -32.58
N LYS A 18 10.26 -5.93 -33.66
CA LYS A 18 10.08 -7.34 -34.00
C LYS A 18 11.40 -8.06 -34.24
N ALA A 19 12.38 -7.40 -34.85
CA ALA A 19 13.69 -7.99 -35.13
C ALA A 19 14.47 -8.31 -33.85
N ILE A 20 14.32 -7.53 -32.79
CA ILE A 20 15.00 -7.72 -31.50
C ILE A 20 14.18 -8.56 -30.51
N ALA A 21 12.86 -8.65 -30.70
CA ALA A 21 11.93 -9.32 -29.79
C ALA A 21 12.32 -10.75 -29.38
N PRO A 22 12.93 -11.61 -30.24
CA PRO A 22 13.36 -12.96 -29.87
C PRO A 22 14.37 -13.00 -28.70
N THR A 23 15.01 -11.87 -28.39
CA THR A 23 15.96 -11.77 -27.27
C THR A 23 15.28 -11.59 -25.94
N PHE A 24 14.01 -11.17 -25.90
CA PHE A 24 13.34 -10.66 -24.71
C PHE A 24 12.12 -11.49 -24.33
N GLY A 25 11.81 -11.49 -23.02
CA GLY A 25 10.60 -12.11 -22.49
C GLY A 25 9.37 -11.18 -22.49
N GLY A 26 9.58 -9.88 -22.67
CA GLY A 26 8.54 -8.85 -22.75
C GLY A 26 9.11 -7.52 -23.22
N ILE A 27 8.26 -6.62 -23.67
CA ILE A 27 8.65 -5.29 -24.20
C ILE A 27 7.80 -4.22 -23.53
N ASN A 28 8.46 -3.25 -22.88
CA ASN A 28 7.88 -2.01 -22.48
C ASN A 28 8.14 -0.95 -23.57
N LEU A 29 7.07 -0.29 -24.00
CA LEU A 29 7.13 0.85 -24.92
C LEU A 29 7.10 2.13 -24.09
N GLU A 30 7.97 3.08 -24.41
CA GLU A 30 8.14 4.33 -23.69
C GLU A 30 8.27 5.50 -24.66
N ASP A 31 7.82 6.69 -24.28
CA ASP A 31 8.01 7.96 -24.99
C ASP A 31 7.49 8.00 -26.44
N ILE A 32 6.53 7.14 -26.80
CA ILE A 32 5.90 7.16 -28.13
C ILE A 32 4.64 8.02 -28.08
N LYS A 33 4.64 9.10 -28.86
CA LYS A 33 3.52 10.05 -28.87
C LYS A 33 2.24 9.48 -29.50
N ALA A 34 1.10 10.04 -29.09
CA ALA A 34 -0.17 9.80 -29.75
C ALA A 34 -0.28 10.65 -31.08
N PRO A 35 -0.95 10.13 -32.14
CA PRO A 35 -1.74 8.88 -32.16
C PRO A 35 -0.95 7.63 -32.50
N GLU A 36 0.32 7.74 -32.89
CA GLU A 36 1.14 6.62 -33.41
C GLU A 36 1.31 5.49 -32.39
N CYS A 37 1.40 5.84 -31.10
CA CYS A 37 1.56 4.85 -30.01
C CYS A 37 0.44 3.81 -29.97
N PHE A 38 -0.79 4.18 -30.31
CA PHE A 38 -1.92 3.25 -30.28
C PHE A 38 -1.80 2.15 -31.32
N GLU A 39 -1.39 2.52 -32.55
CA GLU A 39 -1.23 1.57 -33.65
C GLU A 39 0.02 0.69 -33.44
N ILE A 40 1.12 1.28 -32.99
CA ILE A 40 2.37 0.57 -32.71
C ILE A 40 2.12 -0.49 -31.63
N GLU A 41 1.51 -0.12 -30.50
CA GLU A 41 1.24 -1.06 -29.43
C GLU A 41 0.27 -2.16 -29.86
N ARG A 42 -0.83 -1.80 -30.52
CA ARG A 42 -1.82 -2.77 -31.02
C ARG A 42 -1.17 -3.82 -31.91
N ARG A 43 -0.39 -3.38 -32.88
CA ARG A 43 0.26 -4.28 -33.83
C ARG A 43 1.33 -5.15 -33.18
N LEU A 44 2.15 -4.58 -32.29
CA LEU A 44 3.15 -5.39 -31.60
C LEU A 44 2.51 -6.43 -30.67
N LYS A 45 1.38 -6.13 -30.04
CA LYS A 45 0.60 -7.10 -29.26
C LYS A 45 0.01 -8.22 -30.13
N GLU A 46 -0.41 -7.93 -31.36
CA GLU A 46 -0.96 -8.92 -32.28
C GLU A 46 0.12 -9.75 -32.97
N GLU A 47 1.28 -9.16 -33.23
CA GLU A 47 2.33 -9.76 -34.06
C GLU A 47 3.44 -10.43 -33.25
N LEU A 48 3.53 -10.17 -31.92
CA LEU A 48 4.49 -10.80 -31.02
C LEU A 48 3.83 -11.78 -30.07
N ASP A 49 4.58 -12.81 -29.72
CA ASP A 49 4.13 -13.86 -28.80
C ASP A 49 4.71 -13.67 -27.36
N ILE A 50 5.02 -12.43 -27.02
CA ILE A 50 5.49 -11.97 -25.70
C ILE A 50 4.68 -10.76 -25.25
N PRO A 51 4.57 -10.49 -23.93
CA PRO A 51 3.82 -9.35 -23.44
C PRO A 51 4.44 -8.02 -23.90
N VAL A 52 3.62 -7.17 -24.46
CA VAL A 52 3.94 -5.79 -24.85
C VAL A 52 3.02 -4.85 -24.09
N MET A 53 3.57 -3.82 -23.47
CA MET A 53 2.81 -2.78 -22.78
C MET A 53 3.46 -1.42 -23.05
N HIS A 54 2.64 -0.39 -23.25
CA HIS A 54 3.10 0.99 -23.31
C HIS A 54 2.87 1.64 -21.94
N ASP A 55 3.94 1.93 -21.21
CA ASP A 55 3.86 2.37 -19.81
C ASP A 55 3.18 3.74 -19.65
N ASP A 56 3.46 4.71 -20.53
CA ASP A 56 2.80 6.01 -20.48
C ASP A 56 1.27 5.93 -20.64
N GLN A 57 0.78 4.89 -21.32
CA GLN A 57 -0.64 4.64 -21.44
C GLN A 57 -1.17 3.86 -20.24
N HIS A 58 -0.63 2.67 -20.00
CA HIS A 58 -1.20 1.69 -19.09
C HIS A 58 -0.66 1.79 -17.67
N GLY A 59 0.61 2.18 -17.48
CA GLY A 59 1.17 2.42 -16.15
C GLY A 59 0.42 3.54 -15.43
N THR A 60 0.31 4.72 -16.08
CA THR A 60 -0.47 5.84 -15.54
C THR A 60 -1.93 5.46 -15.30
N ALA A 61 -2.56 4.69 -16.21
CA ALA A 61 -3.94 4.23 -16.06
C ALA A 61 -4.10 3.35 -14.81
N ILE A 62 -3.22 2.38 -14.60
CA ILE A 62 -3.28 1.46 -13.46
C ILE A 62 -3.09 2.21 -12.14
N ILE A 63 -2.06 3.07 -12.06
CA ILE A 63 -1.75 3.76 -10.81
C ILE A 63 -2.81 4.81 -10.47
N SER A 64 -3.26 5.61 -11.46
CA SER A 64 -4.35 6.57 -11.24
C SER A 64 -5.66 5.86 -10.86
N SER A 65 -5.93 4.69 -11.43
CA SER A 65 -7.10 3.88 -11.06
C SER A 65 -7.04 3.37 -9.62
N ALA A 66 -5.87 2.89 -9.17
CA ALA A 66 -5.67 2.47 -7.79
C ALA A 66 -5.87 3.64 -6.81
N GLY A 67 -5.30 4.81 -7.15
CA GLY A 67 -5.52 6.04 -6.40
C GLY A 67 -7.00 6.46 -6.39
N LEU A 68 -7.70 6.37 -7.53
CA LEU A 68 -9.12 6.72 -7.62
C LEU A 68 -10.00 5.82 -6.77
N VAL A 69 -9.81 4.50 -6.81
CA VAL A 69 -10.57 3.54 -6.00
C VAL A 69 -10.48 3.89 -4.52
N ASN A 70 -9.28 4.18 -4.03
CA ASN A 70 -9.05 4.53 -2.64
C ASN A 70 -9.52 5.96 -2.29
N ALA A 71 -9.29 6.95 -3.15
CA ALA A 71 -9.78 8.31 -2.94
C ALA A 71 -11.32 8.35 -2.88
N LEU A 72 -12.00 7.56 -3.72
CA LEU A 72 -13.46 7.40 -3.66
C LEU A 72 -13.90 6.79 -2.33
N GLN A 73 -13.19 5.79 -1.81
CA GLN A 73 -13.49 5.21 -0.50
C GLN A 73 -13.32 6.24 0.62
N VAL A 74 -12.23 7.03 0.62
CA VAL A 74 -12.01 8.12 1.59
C VAL A 74 -13.10 9.18 1.48
N ALA A 75 -13.53 9.53 0.26
CA ALA A 75 -14.60 10.50 0.03
C ALA A 75 -16.02 9.95 0.30
N GLY A 76 -16.17 8.65 0.56
CA GLY A 76 -17.48 8.00 0.73
C GLY A 76 -18.32 8.00 -0.55
N LYS A 77 -17.70 7.98 -1.73
CA LYS A 77 -18.36 8.03 -3.03
C LYS A 77 -18.23 6.71 -3.78
N LYS A 78 -19.20 6.45 -4.68
CA LYS A 78 -19.20 5.26 -5.54
C LYS A 78 -18.79 5.64 -6.97
N ILE A 79 -18.00 4.79 -7.62
CA ILE A 79 -17.45 5.06 -8.94
C ILE A 79 -18.53 5.23 -10.02
N GLU A 80 -19.64 4.52 -9.88
CA GLU A 80 -20.79 4.61 -10.80
C GLU A 80 -21.57 5.92 -10.72
N ASP A 81 -21.45 6.66 -9.61
CA ASP A 81 -22.25 7.87 -9.36
C ASP A 81 -21.49 9.17 -9.57
N VAL A 82 -20.14 9.10 -9.60
CA VAL A 82 -19.29 10.29 -9.66
C VAL A 82 -19.23 10.92 -11.05
N LYS A 83 -19.18 12.25 -11.08
CA LYS A 83 -18.91 13.04 -12.28
C LYS A 83 -17.43 13.26 -12.44
N ILE A 84 -16.88 12.83 -13.57
CA ILE A 84 -15.44 12.86 -13.85
C ILE A 84 -15.16 13.84 -14.98
N VAL A 85 -14.28 14.79 -14.73
CA VAL A 85 -13.75 15.70 -15.74
C VAL A 85 -12.31 15.35 -16.06
N VAL A 86 -12.04 15.04 -17.33
CA VAL A 86 -10.71 14.67 -17.81
C VAL A 86 -10.17 15.79 -18.68
N ASN A 87 -9.14 16.47 -18.22
CA ASN A 87 -8.50 17.55 -18.97
C ASN A 87 -7.22 17.05 -19.66
N GLY A 88 -7.34 16.76 -20.91
CA GLY A 88 -6.39 16.09 -21.78
C GLY A 88 -7.08 14.98 -22.58
N ALA A 89 -6.62 14.72 -23.78
CA ALA A 89 -7.12 13.66 -24.66
C ALA A 89 -5.99 12.97 -25.43
N GLY A 90 -4.82 12.91 -24.78
CA GLY A 90 -3.66 12.15 -25.22
C GLY A 90 -3.75 10.67 -24.84
N ALA A 91 -2.67 9.94 -25.07
CA ALA A 91 -2.61 8.49 -24.83
C ALA A 91 -2.95 8.12 -23.37
N SER A 92 -2.30 8.77 -22.40
CA SER A 92 -2.54 8.52 -20.97
C SER A 92 -3.98 8.83 -20.55
N ALA A 93 -4.54 9.98 -20.99
CA ALA A 93 -5.90 10.37 -20.65
C ALA A 93 -6.95 9.37 -21.17
N VAL A 94 -6.79 8.92 -22.41
CA VAL A 94 -7.65 7.93 -23.05
C VAL A 94 -7.56 6.60 -22.28
N SER A 95 -6.36 6.14 -21.97
CA SER A 95 -6.14 4.85 -21.28
C SER A 95 -6.63 4.87 -19.82
N CYS A 96 -6.37 5.97 -19.08
CA CYS A 96 -6.90 6.14 -17.73
C CYS A 96 -8.42 6.08 -17.72
N THR A 97 -9.06 6.84 -18.62
CA THR A 97 -10.51 6.92 -18.67
C THR A 97 -11.16 5.60 -19.09
N LYS A 98 -10.56 4.85 -20.02
CA LYS A 98 -11.00 3.50 -20.36
C LYS A 98 -10.96 2.57 -19.16
N LEU A 99 -9.86 2.59 -18.41
CA LEU A 99 -9.74 1.74 -17.23
C LEU A 99 -10.71 2.15 -16.11
N TYR A 100 -11.01 3.44 -15.94
CA TYR A 100 -12.05 3.90 -15.04
C TYR A 100 -13.43 3.36 -15.41
N VAL A 101 -13.75 3.32 -16.72
CA VAL A 101 -14.98 2.70 -17.21
C VAL A 101 -15.00 1.19 -16.94
N SER A 102 -13.88 0.49 -17.16
CA SER A 102 -13.75 -0.94 -16.82
C SER A 102 -13.91 -1.21 -15.32
N LEU A 103 -13.62 -0.24 -14.45
CA LEU A 103 -13.84 -0.31 -13.01
C LEU A 103 -15.26 0.10 -12.58
N GLY A 104 -16.12 0.53 -13.50
CA GLY A 104 -17.53 0.84 -13.25
C GLY A 104 -17.92 2.31 -13.40
N ALA A 105 -17.01 3.22 -13.79
CA ALA A 105 -17.38 4.59 -14.09
C ALA A 105 -18.33 4.64 -15.30
N ARG A 106 -19.43 5.39 -15.18
CA ARG A 106 -20.40 5.52 -16.28
C ARG A 106 -19.93 6.52 -17.30
N LEU A 107 -19.93 6.13 -18.56
CA LEU A 107 -19.45 6.98 -19.66
C LEU A 107 -20.23 8.31 -19.76
N GLU A 108 -21.53 8.29 -19.47
CA GLU A 108 -22.39 9.49 -19.46
C GLU A 108 -21.99 10.51 -18.38
N ASN A 109 -21.29 10.08 -17.34
CA ASN A 109 -20.80 10.93 -16.25
C ASN A 109 -19.40 11.49 -16.51
N ILE A 110 -18.78 11.13 -17.63
CA ILE A 110 -17.43 11.54 -17.99
C ILE A 110 -17.47 12.67 -19.03
N VAL A 111 -16.76 13.75 -18.75
CA VAL A 111 -16.53 14.84 -19.69
C VAL A 111 -15.04 14.97 -19.97
N MET A 112 -14.64 14.69 -21.19
CA MET A 112 -13.25 14.82 -21.64
C MET A 112 -13.05 16.10 -22.44
N LEU A 113 -11.92 16.77 -22.23
CA LEU A 113 -11.52 17.99 -22.93
C LEU A 113 -10.17 17.81 -23.62
N ASP A 114 -10.01 18.47 -24.75
CA ASP A 114 -8.72 18.68 -25.39
C ASP A 114 -8.42 20.19 -25.54
N SER A 115 -7.36 20.54 -26.26
CA SER A 115 -6.95 21.94 -26.48
C SER A 115 -8.02 22.83 -27.19
N LYS A 116 -9.06 22.24 -27.76
CA LYS A 116 -10.18 22.92 -28.39
C LYS A 116 -11.44 22.97 -27.51
N GLY A 117 -11.37 22.47 -26.29
CA GLY A 117 -12.48 22.42 -25.34
C GLY A 117 -13.12 21.04 -25.21
N VAL A 118 -14.38 20.99 -24.80
CA VAL A 118 -15.12 19.75 -24.56
C VAL A 118 -15.22 18.89 -25.81
N ILE A 119 -14.94 17.62 -25.68
CA ILE A 119 -15.10 16.63 -26.74
C ILE A 119 -16.58 16.25 -26.83
N SER A 120 -17.30 16.89 -27.74
CA SER A 120 -18.74 16.66 -27.97
C SER A 120 -18.97 15.92 -29.28
N LYS A 121 -20.11 15.23 -29.40
CA LYS A 121 -20.50 14.52 -30.63
C LYS A 121 -20.75 15.46 -31.82
N ALA A 122 -20.95 16.77 -31.58
CA ALA A 122 -21.07 17.78 -32.62
C ALA A 122 -19.75 18.10 -33.35
N ARG A 123 -18.61 17.72 -32.77
CA ARG A 123 -17.27 17.95 -33.34
C ARG A 123 -16.98 16.96 -34.45
N THR A 124 -16.44 17.47 -35.58
CA THR A 124 -16.08 16.69 -36.79
C THR A 124 -14.59 16.32 -36.84
N ASP A 125 -13.77 16.92 -35.98
CA ASP A 125 -12.31 16.79 -35.98
C ASP A 125 -11.80 15.68 -35.02
N LEU A 126 -12.67 14.78 -34.56
CA LEU A 126 -12.35 13.75 -33.61
C LEU A 126 -11.80 12.49 -34.30
N ASN A 127 -10.67 11.99 -33.81
CA ASN A 127 -10.22 10.63 -34.12
C ASN A 127 -11.08 9.59 -33.38
N GLU A 128 -10.90 8.32 -33.71
CA GLU A 128 -11.69 7.22 -33.15
C GLU A 128 -11.64 7.16 -31.62
N GLN A 129 -10.44 7.33 -31.02
CA GLN A 129 -10.23 7.27 -29.58
C GLN A 129 -10.99 8.39 -28.83
N LYS A 130 -10.94 9.61 -29.37
CA LYS A 130 -11.68 10.75 -28.80
C LYS A 130 -13.19 10.62 -29.02
N ARG A 131 -13.60 10.08 -30.14
CA ARG A 131 -15.03 9.87 -30.46
C ARG A 131 -15.73 8.95 -29.45
N PHE A 132 -15.01 7.99 -28.91
CA PHE A 132 -15.54 7.10 -27.86
C PHE A 132 -16.00 7.87 -26.61
N PHE A 133 -15.33 8.97 -26.26
CA PHE A 133 -15.66 9.80 -25.09
C PHE A 133 -16.48 11.04 -25.42
N ALA A 134 -16.95 11.19 -26.66
CA ALA A 134 -17.71 12.36 -27.07
C ALA A 134 -19.08 12.41 -26.37
N THR A 135 -19.31 13.50 -25.62
CA THR A 135 -20.57 13.73 -24.90
C THR A 135 -21.65 14.33 -25.78
N ASP A 136 -22.92 14.08 -25.44
CA ASP A 136 -24.09 14.75 -26.05
C ASP A 136 -24.38 16.13 -25.44
N ARG A 137 -23.69 16.51 -24.37
CA ARG A 137 -23.92 17.79 -23.70
C ARG A 137 -23.52 18.96 -24.59
N THR A 138 -24.43 19.89 -24.78
CA THR A 138 -24.27 21.11 -25.58
C THR A 138 -24.22 22.38 -24.73
N ASP A 139 -24.35 22.21 -23.40
CA ASP A 139 -24.38 23.28 -22.40
C ASP A 139 -22.99 23.60 -21.81
N ILE A 140 -21.97 22.81 -22.14
CA ILE A 140 -20.59 22.97 -21.67
C ILE A 140 -19.60 22.96 -22.81
N HIS A 141 -18.65 23.89 -22.79
CA HIS A 141 -17.62 24.06 -23.82
C HIS A 141 -16.21 24.17 -23.27
N THR A 142 -16.08 24.66 -22.06
CA THR A 142 -14.80 24.98 -21.39
C THR A 142 -14.57 24.10 -20.14
N LEU A 143 -13.33 24.08 -19.65
CA LEU A 143 -12.99 23.42 -18.40
C LEU A 143 -13.75 24.04 -17.22
N GLU A 144 -13.86 25.37 -17.20
CA GLU A 144 -14.55 26.08 -16.12
C GLU A 144 -16.04 25.71 -16.02
N GLU A 145 -16.68 25.48 -17.17
CA GLU A 145 -18.09 25.03 -17.20
C GLU A 145 -18.20 23.55 -16.80
N ALA A 146 -17.31 22.70 -17.29
CA ALA A 146 -17.35 21.27 -17.06
C ALA A 146 -17.06 20.88 -15.59
N ILE A 147 -16.17 21.62 -14.92
CA ILE A 147 -15.70 21.28 -13.57
C ILE A 147 -16.73 21.57 -12.48
N LYS A 148 -17.74 22.43 -12.75
CA LYS A 148 -18.77 22.79 -11.78
C LYS A 148 -19.56 21.57 -11.31
N GLY A 149 -19.48 21.29 -9.99
CA GLY A 149 -20.14 20.14 -9.38
C GLY A 149 -19.54 18.79 -9.80
N ALA A 150 -18.34 18.76 -10.38
CA ALA A 150 -17.61 17.53 -10.64
C ALA A 150 -17.04 16.94 -9.35
N ASP A 151 -17.03 15.63 -9.25
CA ASP A 151 -16.46 14.89 -8.12
C ASP A 151 -14.97 14.61 -8.31
N VAL A 152 -14.54 14.36 -9.55
CA VAL A 152 -13.20 13.96 -9.90
C VAL A 152 -12.68 14.84 -11.04
N PHE A 153 -11.47 15.36 -10.88
CA PHE A 153 -10.68 15.98 -11.92
C PHE A 153 -9.46 15.12 -12.22
N LEU A 154 -9.27 14.75 -13.46
CA LEU A 154 -8.07 14.08 -13.96
C LEU A 154 -7.36 15.00 -14.95
N GLY A 155 -6.23 15.57 -14.55
CA GLY A 155 -5.39 16.43 -15.36
C GLY A 155 -4.24 15.64 -15.99
N LEU A 156 -4.20 15.64 -17.32
CA LEU A 156 -3.17 15.00 -18.15
C LEU A 156 -2.89 15.86 -19.38
N SER A 157 -2.68 17.16 -19.15
CA SER A 157 -2.53 18.14 -20.24
C SER A 157 -1.33 19.05 -20.06
N LYS A 158 -1.52 20.20 -19.45
CA LYS A 158 -0.47 21.20 -19.18
C LYS A 158 -0.67 21.86 -17.82
N GLY A 159 0.40 22.39 -17.27
CA GLY A 159 0.39 23.05 -15.98
C GLY A 159 -0.47 24.31 -15.89
N ASN A 160 -0.92 24.64 -14.69
CA ASN A 160 -1.60 25.88 -14.32
C ASN A 160 -2.91 26.15 -15.08
N VAL A 161 -3.69 25.12 -15.38
CA VAL A 161 -5.00 25.25 -16.08
C VAL A 161 -6.19 25.12 -15.15
N LEU A 162 -6.01 24.59 -13.94
CA LEU A 162 -7.05 24.46 -12.93
C LEU A 162 -6.86 25.56 -11.87
N SER A 163 -7.80 26.49 -11.78
CA SER A 163 -7.75 27.59 -10.81
C SER A 163 -8.35 27.18 -9.45
N GLN A 164 -8.00 27.94 -8.40
CA GLN A 164 -8.61 27.75 -7.08
C GLN A 164 -10.14 27.89 -7.11
N ASP A 165 -10.69 28.82 -7.91
CA ASP A 165 -12.14 29.01 -8.04
C ASP A 165 -12.81 27.81 -8.71
N MET A 166 -12.14 27.21 -9.70
CA MET A 166 -12.61 25.95 -10.28
C MET A 166 -12.66 24.83 -9.23
N VAL A 167 -11.62 24.68 -8.40
CA VAL A 167 -11.62 23.68 -7.31
C VAL A 167 -12.74 23.96 -6.29
N ARG A 168 -12.97 25.25 -5.94
CA ARG A 168 -14.09 25.63 -5.05
C ARG A 168 -15.46 25.26 -5.63
N SER A 169 -15.59 25.28 -6.95
CA SER A 169 -16.86 24.96 -7.64
C SER A 169 -17.17 23.46 -7.76
N MET A 170 -16.22 22.59 -7.41
CA MET A 170 -16.41 21.13 -7.45
C MET A 170 -17.36 20.64 -6.34
N ALA A 171 -17.80 19.40 -6.43
CA ALA A 171 -18.60 18.73 -5.41
C ALA A 171 -17.86 18.63 -4.06
N PRO A 172 -18.54 18.39 -2.94
CA PRO A 172 -17.89 18.14 -1.65
C PRO A 172 -16.91 16.96 -1.73
N MET A 173 -15.81 17.02 -0.95
CA MET A 173 -14.73 16.02 -0.98
C MET A 173 -14.25 15.76 -2.43
N PRO A 174 -13.78 16.80 -3.16
CA PRO A 174 -13.37 16.63 -4.55
C PRO A 174 -12.04 15.88 -4.63
N ILE A 175 -11.92 15.03 -5.65
CA ILE A 175 -10.71 14.29 -5.96
C ILE A 175 -10.01 14.99 -7.12
N VAL A 176 -8.77 15.44 -6.90
CA VAL A 176 -8.00 16.18 -7.91
C VAL A 176 -6.68 15.47 -8.19
N PHE A 177 -6.59 14.88 -9.36
CA PHE A 177 -5.37 14.27 -9.88
C PHE A 177 -4.74 15.21 -10.89
N ALA A 178 -3.73 15.98 -10.46
CA ALA A 178 -3.00 16.94 -11.31
C ALA A 178 -1.66 16.33 -11.74
N LEU A 179 -1.67 15.62 -12.85
CA LEU A 179 -0.58 14.73 -13.28
C LEU A 179 0.29 15.30 -14.42
N ALA A 180 0.08 16.54 -14.85
CA ALA A 180 0.93 17.17 -15.86
C ALA A 180 2.36 17.34 -15.32
N ASN A 181 3.35 17.05 -16.18
CA ASN A 181 4.77 17.18 -15.90
C ASN A 181 5.41 18.24 -16.83
N PRO A 182 6.37 19.05 -16.33
CA PRO A 182 6.90 19.08 -14.96
C PRO A 182 6.03 19.90 -13.98
N THR A 183 5.07 20.68 -14.48
CA THR A 183 4.20 21.55 -13.68
C THR A 183 2.79 20.98 -13.68
N PRO A 184 2.19 20.69 -12.50
CA PRO A 184 0.84 20.18 -12.40
C PRO A 184 -0.21 21.22 -12.81
N GLU A 185 -1.43 20.78 -13.11
CA GLU A 185 -2.56 21.62 -13.49
C GLU A 185 -2.94 22.64 -12.42
N ILE A 186 -2.70 22.32 -11.16
CA ILE A 186 -2.76 23.19 -9.99
C ILE A 186 -1.69 22.71 -8.98
N SER A 187 -1.06 23.64 -8.25
CA SER A 187 -0.13 23.26 -7.18
C SER A 187 -0.87 22.62 -6.00
N TYR A 188 -0.17 21.81 -5.21
CA TYR A 188 -0.75 21.21 -4.00
C TYR A 188 -1.22 22.29 -3.02
N GLU A 189 -0.40 23.32 -2.83
CA GLU A 189 -0.67 24.45 -1.95
C GLU A 189 -1.93 25.23 -2.37
N ASP A 190 -2.08 25.49 -3.67
CA ASP A 190 -3.24 26.20 -4.19
C ASP A 190 -4.53 25.37 -4.09
N ALA A 191 -4.45 24.08 -4.31
CA ALA A 191 -5.60 23.18 -4.15
C ALA A 191 -6.06 23.11 -2.69
N MET A 192 -5.13 22.95 -1.75
CA MET A 192 -5.43 22.92 -0.32
C MET A 192 -5.91 24.28 0.20
N ALA A 193 -5.37 25.40 -0.33
CA ALA A 193 -5.86 26.76 -0.02
C ALA A 193 -7.25 27.04 -0.59
N ALA A 194 -7.60 26.41 -1.71
CA ALA A 194 -8.93 26.50 -2.26
C ALA A 194 -9.97 25.80 -1.40
N ARG A 195 -9.66 24.56 -0.95
CA ARG A 195 -10.57 23.70 -0.16
C ARG A 195 -9.77 22.72 0.69
N PRO A 196 -9.96 22.69 2.02
CA PRO A 196 -9.26 21.76 2.91
C PRO A 196 -9.73 20.32 2.80
N ASP A 197 -10.89 20.07 2.19
CA ASP A 197 -11.47 18.73 1.98
C ASP A 197 -11.08 18.10 0.63
N VAL A 198 -10.16 18.72 -0.14
CA VAL A 198 -9.70 18.16 -1.40
C VAL A 198 -8.79 16.94 -1.18
N LEU A 199 -9.05 15.86 -1.92
CA LEU A 199 -8.18 14.70 -2.00
C LEU A 199 -7.26 14.86 -3.22
N MET A 200 -6.00 15.22 -2.95
CA MET A 200 -5.04 15.61 -3.99
C MET A 200 -4.01 14.50 -4.26
N ALA A 201 -3.74 14.25 -5.53
CA ALA A 201 -2.57 13.50 -5.99
C ALA A 201 -1.86 14.21 -7.14
N THR A 202 -0.55 14.03 -7.22
CA THR A 202 0.30 14.58 -8.28
C THR A 202 1.30 13.53 -8.76
N GLY A 203 1.99 13.81 -9.87
CA GLY A 203 3.14 13.00 -10.31
C GLY A 203 4.43 13.23 -9.50
N ARG A 204 4.46 14.23 -8.62
CA ARG A 204 5.66 14.66 -7.88
C ARG A 204 5.88 13.82 -6.62
N SER A 205 7.15 13.55 -6.30
CA SER A 205 7.55 12.76 -5.13
C SER A 205 7.57 13.54 -3.82
N ASP A 206 7.56 14.87 -3.89
CA ASP A 206 7.63 15.78 -2.74
C ASP A 206 6.25 16.09 -2.11
N TYR A 207 5.17 15.54 -2.69
CA TYR A 207 3.82 15.69 -2.17
C TYR A 207 3.20 14.35 -1.72
N PRO A 208 2.15 14.39 -0.88
CA PRO A 208 1.33 13.22 -0.59
C PRO A 208 0.75 12.59 -1.87
N ASN A 209 0.49 11.27 -1.83
CA ASN A 209 -0.20 10.56 -2.92
C ASN A 209 0.45 10.74 -4.30
N GLN A 210 1.70 10.34 -4.42
CA GLN A 210 2.40 10.36 -5.70
C GLN A 210 1.82 9.31 -6.65
N ILE A 211 1.27 9.73 -7.80
CA ILE A 211 0.89 8.85 -8.89
C ILE A 211 2.08 8.75 -9.86
N ASN A 212 2.78 7.62 -9.78
CA ASN A 212 3.98 7.36 -10.59
C ASN A 212 3.97 5.89 -11.05
N ASN A 213 4.25 5.66 -12.32
CA ASN A 213 4.23 4.36 -12.97
C ASN A 213 5.16 3.33 -12.31
N VAL A 214 6.24 3.79 -11.67
CA VAL A 214 7.20 2.93 -10.95
C VAL A 214 6.55 2.08 -9.84
N ILE A 215 5.40 2.49 -9.32
CA ILE A 215 4.62 1.73 -8.32
C ILE A 215 4.06 0.42 -8.92
N GLY A 216 3.84 0.37 -10.23
CA GLY A 216 3.17 -0.76 -10.88
C GLY A 216 4.00 -1.48 -11.94
N PHE A 217 4.56 -0.73 -12.87
CA PHE A 217 5.18 -1.28 -14.09
C PHE A 217 6.18 -2.42 -13.83
N PRO A 218 7.16 -2.33 -12.90
CA PRO A 218 8.14 -3.41 -12.73
C PRO A 218 7.49 -4.71 -12.25
N TYR A 219 6.48 -4.59 -11.40
CA TYR A 219 5.82 -5.72 -10.77
C TYR A 219 4.76 -6.36 -11.67
N ILE A 220 4.13 -5.56 -12.54
CA ILE A 220 3.23 -6.05 -13.60
C ILE A 220 4.02 -6.93 -14.57
N PHE A 221 5.17 -6.43 -15.05
CA PHE A 221 6.06 -7.23 -15.91
C PHE A 221 6.61 -8.44 -15.15
N ARG A 222 6.93 -8.33 -13.85
CA ARG A 222 7.40 -9.46 -13.05
C ARG A 222 6.37 -10.60 -13.04
N GLY A 223 5.10 -10.31 -12.74
CA GLY A 223 4.03 -11.32 -12.76
C GLY A 223 3.79 -11.92 -14.15
N ALA A 224 3.84 -11.09 -15.19
CA ALA A 224 3.68 -11.54 -16.57
C ALA A 224 4.86 -12.43 -17.04
N LEU A 225 6.09 -12.06 -16.71
CA LEU A 225 7.30 -12.81 -17.09
C LEU A 225 7.40 -14.13 -16.35
N ASP A 226 7.07 -14.20 -15.06
CA ASP A 226 7.16 -15.43 -14.27
C ASP A 226 6.13 -16.49 -14.68
N THR A 227 5.01 -16.06 -15.24
CA THR A 227 4.01 -16.94 -15.85
C THR A 227 4.22 -17.16 -17.35
N HIS A 228 5.27 -16.59 -17.94
CA HIS A 228 5.51 -16.58 -19.39
C HIS A 228 4.25 -16.16 -20.16
N ALA A 229 3.54 -15.15 -19.66
CA ALA A 229 2.29 -14.70 -20.25
C ALA A 229 2.50 -14.23 -21.71
N LYS A 230 1.50 -14.46 -22.56
CA LYS A 230 1.51 -14.00 -23.95
C LYS A 230 1.25 -12.51 -24.09
N ALA A 231 0.50 -11.96 -23.14
CA ALA A 231 0.05 -10.56 -23.13
C ALA A 231 -0.15 -10.08 -21.68
N ILE A 232 -0.15 -8.78 -21.51
CA ILE A 232 -0.70 -8.10 -20.32
C ILE A 232 -2.11 -7.65 -20.74
N ASN A 233 -3.12 -8.39 -20.27
CA ASN A 233 -4.53 -8.16 -20.62
C ASN A 233 -5.25 -7.24 -19.59
N GLU A 234 -6.55 -7.00 -19.79
CA GLU A 234 -7.33 -6.13 -18.90
C GLU A 234 -7.46 -6.73 -17.49
N GLU A 235 -7.65 -8.04 -17.38
CA GLU A 235 -7.78 -8.74 -16.10
C GLU A 235 -6.52 -8.57 -15.25
N MET A 236 -5.34 -8.68 -15.86
CA MET A 236 -4.05 -8.45 -15.18
C MET A 236 -3.90 -6.98 -14.73
N LYS A 237 -4.33 -6.01 -15.55
CA LYS A 237 -4.31 -4.59 -15.18
C LYS A 237 -5.26 -4.28 -14.02
N ILE A 238 -6.47 -4.82 -14.05
CA ILE A 238 -7.46 -4.66 -12.97
C ILE A 238 -6.96 -5.33 -11.69
N ALA A 239 -6.34 -6.51 -11.79
CA ALA A 239 -5.72 -7.17 -10.64
C ALA A 239 -4.60 -6.32 -10.01
N ALA A 240 -3.75 -5.68 -10.83
CA ALA A 240 -2.74 -4.74 -10.36
C ALA A 240 -3.35 -3.53 -9.66
N VAL A 241 -4.42 -2.94 -10.21
CA VAL A 241 -5.17 -1.83 -9.60
C VAL A 241 -5.61 -2.21 -8.18
N HIS A 242 -6.28 -3.36 -8.04
CA HIS A 242 -6.79 -3.80 -6.74
C HIS A 242 -5.68 -4.16 -5.76
N ALA A 243 -4.60 -4.78 -6.21
CA ALA A 243 -3.45 -5.10 -5.37
C ALA A 243 -2.80 -3.83 -4.80
N ILE A 244 -2.54 -2.83 -5.65
CA ILE A 244 -1.98 -1.55 -5.24
C ILE A 244 -2.93 -0.80 -4.29
N ALA A 245 -4.22 -0.75 -4.62
CA ALA A 245 -5.23 -0.10 -3.78
C ALA A 245 -5.35 -0.76 -2.39
N ASN A 246 -5.35 -2.09 -2.33
CA ASN A 246 -5.43 -2.82 -1.07
C ASN A 246 -4.16 -2.69 -0.22
N LEU A 247 -2.99 -2.61 -0.86
CA LEU A 247 -1.73 -2.42 -0.14
C LEU A 247 -1.69 -1.11 0.65
N ALA A 248 -2.26 -0.02 0.12
CA ALA A 248 -2.33 1.25 0.83
C ALA A 248 -3.15 1.20 2.13
N LYS A 249 -4.05 0.21 2.27
CA LYS A 249 -4.91 0.02 3.44
C LYS A 249 -4.26 -0.81 4.56
N GLN A 250 -3.14 -1.44 4.26
CA GLN A 250 -2.39 -2.22 5.24
C GLN A 250 -1.45 -1.32 6.06
N PRO A 251 -1.07 -1.72 7.28
CA PRO A 251 -0.10 -1.00 8.09
C PRO A 251 1.19 -0.74 7.29
N VAL A 252 1.65 0.53 7.30
CA VAL A 252 2.82 0.93 6.50
C VAL A 252 4.11 0.54 7.22
N PRO A 253 5.05 -0.20 6.59
CA PRO A 253 6.31 -0.61 7.20
C PRO A 253 7.18 0.58 7.61
N ASP A 254 7.94 0.45 8.70
CA ASP A 254 8.82 1.52 9.20
C ASP A 254 9.90 1.95 8.20
N VAL A 255 10.35 1.05 7.35
CA VAL A 255 11.30 1.39 6.28
C VAL A 255 10.72 2.42 5.31
N VAL A 256 9.41 2.38 5.05
CA VAL A 256 8.72 3.37 4.21
C VAL A 256 8.60 4.70 4.95
N ASN A 257 8.18 4.66 6.23
CA ASN A 257 8.09 5.86 7.07
C ASN A 257 9.44 6.57 7.18
N ALA A 258 10.52 5.81 7.41
CA ALA A 258 11.87 6.34 7.49
C ALA A 258 12.35 6.97 6.18
N ALA A 259 12.06 6.34 5.04
CA ALA A 259 12.46 6.84 3.72
C ALA A 259 11.82 8.20 3.36
N TYR A 260 10.63 8.48 3.90
CA TYR A 260 9.91 9.75 3.70
C TYR A 260 10.01 10.71 4.89
N HIS A 261 10.82 10.39 5.91
CA HIS A 261 11.00 11.20 7.11
C HIS A 261 9.69 11.54 7.85
N VAL A 262 8.76 10.59 7.87
CA VAL A 262 7.46 10.70 8.55
C VAL A 262 7.37 9.63 9.63
N ASN A 263 6.53 9.86 10.66
CA ASN A 263 6.45 8.94 11.80
C ASN A 263 5.35 7.90 11.67
N ASN A 264 4.31 8.19 10.91
CA ASN A 264 3.16 7.29 10.80
C ASN A 264 2.34 7.63 9.56
N LEU A 265 2.56 6.90 8.47
CA LEU A 265 1.68 6.92 7.32
C LEU A 265 0.54 5.94 7.57
N SER A 266 -0.69 6.38 7.39
CA SER A 266 -1.89 5.55 7.48
C SER A 266 -2.86 5.90 6.36
N PHE A 267 -3.73 4.95 6.03
CA PHE A 267 -4.72 5.13 4.97
C PHE A 267 -5.62 6.33 5.25
N GLY A 268 -5.77 7.22 4.27
CA GLY A 268 -6.56 8.45 4.42
C GLY A 268 -6.25 9.48 3.32
N ALA A 269 -6.62 10.74 3.56
CA ALA A 269 -6.49 11.82 2.57
C ALA A 269 -5.05 12.04 2.07
N GLU A 270 -4.05 11.84 2.93
CA GLU A 270 -2.63 12.03 2.61
C GLU A 270 -1.91 10.73 2.20
N TYR A 271 -2.58 9.58 2.32
CA TYR A 271 -2.02 8.29 1.95
C TYR A 271 -3.11 7.33 1.45
N PHE A 272 -3.55 7.50 0.21
CA PHE A 272 -4.47 6.57 -0.46
C PHE A 272 -3.79 5.79 -1.61
N ILE A 273 -2.48 5.95 -1.78
CA ILE A 273 -1.67 5.16 -2.71
C ILE A 273 -0.31 4.82 -2.05
N PRO A 274 0.23 3.59 -2.23
CA PRO A 274 1.50 3.20 -1.64
C PRO A 274 2.65 4.07 -2.16
N LYS A 275 3.69 4.20 -1.37
CA LYS A 275 4.93 4.87 -1.79
C LYS A 275 5.77 3.96 -2.69
N PRO A 276 6.50 4.50 -3.68
CA PRO A 276 7.35 3.71 -4.60
C PRO A 276 8.38 2.81 -3.93
N VAL A 277 8.83 3.19 -2.73
CA VAL A 277 9.83 2.42 -1.96
C VAL A 277 9.23 1.30 -1.10
N ASP A 278 7.92 1.07 -1.17
CA ASP A 278 7.27 0.03 -0.37
C ASP A 278 7.73 -1.37 -0.84
N PRO A 279 8.45 -2.11 0.00
CA PRO A 279 9.03 -3.41 -0.39
C PRO A 279 7.97 -4.49 -0.65
N ARG A 280 6.74 -4.27 -0.23
CA ARG A 280 5.63 -5.22 -0.43
C ARG A 280 5.06 -5.18 -1.85
N LEU A 281 5.31 -4.10 -2.60
CA LEU A 281 4.81 -3.96 -3.98
C LEU A 281 5.19 -5.15 -4.86
N ILE A 282 6.41 -5.67 -4.73
CA ILE A 282 6.85 -6.80 -5.56
C ILE A 282 6.03 -8.07 -5.31
N THR A 283 5.67 -8.36 -4.07
CA THR A 283 4.87 -9.55 -3.76
C THR A 283 3.40 -9.31 -4.06
N GLU A 284 2.81 -8.23 -3.59
CA GLU A 284 1.37 -7.98 -3.72
C GLU A 284 0.96 -7.83 -5.18
N VAL A 285 1.67 -7.00 -5.94
CA VAL A 285 1.31 -6.73 -7.34
C VAL A 285 1.68 -7.90 -8.25
N SER A 286 2.90 -8.46 -8.13
CA SER A 286 3.32 -9.55 -9.02
C SER A 286 2.49 -10.82 -8.80
N CYS A 287 2.16 -11.16 -7.54
CA CYS A 287 1.29 -12.31 -7.26
C CYS A 287 -0.12 -12.11 -7.82
N ALA A 288 -0.71 -10.91 -7.68
CA ALA A 288 -2.03 -10.62 -8.23
C ALA A 288 -2.05 -10.70 -9.76
N VAL A 289 -1.05 -10.12 -10.41
CA VAL A 289 -0.91 -10.14 -11.88
C VAL A 289 -0.68 -11.56 -12.40
N ALA A 290 0.18 -12.35 -11.73
CA ALA A 290 0.43 -13.73 -12.10
C ALA A 290 -0.83 -14.61 -11.97
N LYS A 291 -1.61 -14.44 -10.89
CA LYS A 291 -2.91 -15.12 -10.72
C LYS A 291 -3.87 -14.77 -11.85
N ALA A 292 -4.03 -13.48 -12.13
CA ALA A 292 -4.90 -13.03 -13.23
C ALA A 292 -4.45 -13.53 -14.59
N ALA A 293 -3.15 -13.62 -14.86
CA ALA A 293 -2.60 -14.19 -16.08
C ALA A 293 -2.98 -15.67 -16.24
N MET A 294 -2.92 -16.46 -15.15
CA MET A 294 -3.31 -17.86 -15.15
C MET A 294 -4.83 -18.03 -15.32
N GLU A 295 -5.62 -17.28 -14.57
CA GLU A 295 -7.08 -17.35 -14.59
C GLU A 295 -7.67 -16.92 -15.94
N SER A 296 -7.08 -15.91 -16.58
CA SER A 296 -7.49 -15.44 -17.91
C SER A 296 -6.91 -16.27 -19.08
N GLY A 297 -6.09 -17.29 -18.79
CA GLY A 297 -5.57 -18.22 -19.79
C GLY A 297 -4.46 -17.65 -20.68
N VAL A 298 -3.85 -16.51 -20.32
CA VAL A 298 -2.71 -15.97 -21.08
C VAL A 298 -1.36 -16.48 -20.58
N ALA A 299 -1.32 -17.08 -19.40
CA ALA A 299 -0.12 -17.70 -18.83
C ALA A 299 0.24 -18.99 -19.59
N ARG A 300 1.56 -19.25 -19.76
CA ARG A 300 2.11 -20.51 -20.31
C ARG A 300 2.72 -21.39 -19.23
N THR A 301 3.01 -20.80 -18.08
CA THR A 301 3.59 -21.50 -16.93
C THR A 301 2.68 -21.29 -15.73
N GLU A 302 2.42 -22.38 -15.00
CA GLU A 302 1.59 -22.37 -13.80
C GLU A 302 2.45 -22.25 -12.54
N ILE A 303 2.13 -21.32 -11.65
CA ILE A 303 2.71 -21.21 -10.31
C ILE A 303 1.87 -22.09 -9.38
N LYS A 304 2.45 -23.18 -8.88
CA LYS A 304 1.77 -24.15 -8.01
C LYS A 304 1.93 -23.84 -6.53
N ASP A 305 3.08 -23.36 -6.13
CA ASP A 305 3.43 -23.03 -4.74
C ASP A 305 3.55 -21.50 -4.61
N TRP A 306 2.48 -20.87 -4.14
CA TRP A 306 2.42 -19.42 -3.97
C TRP A 306 3.30 -18.91 -2.83
N ASP A 307 3.46 -19.71 -1.77
CA ASP A 307 4.33 -19.33 -0.65
C ASP A 307 5.79 -19.31 -1.08
N ALA A 308 6.23 -20.33 -1.79
CA ALA A 308 7.58 -20.36 -2.37
C ALA A 308 7.80 -19.23 -3.37
N TYR A 309 6.78 -18.88 -4.17
CA TYR A 309 6.86 -17.78 -5.12
C TYR A 309 6.97 -16.42 -4.43
N CYS A 310 6.13 -16.13 -3.44
CA CYS A 310 6.21 -14.89 -2.66
C CYS A 310 7.55 -14.74 -1.95
N VAL A 311 8.10 -15.86 -1.46
CA VAL A 311 9.43 -15.89 -0.88
C VAL A 311 10.51 -15.54 -1.91
N HIS A 312 10.46 -16.16 -3.08
CA HIS A 312 11.40 -15.87 -4.17
C HIS A 312 11.37 -14.39 -4.57
N LEU A 313 10.19 -13.80 -4.68
CA LEU A 313 10.04 -12.37 -4.99
C LEU A 313 10.71 -11.46 -3.94
N ARG A 314 10.57 -11.78 -2.64
CA ARG A 314 11.24 -11.04 -1.57
C ARG A 314 12.75 -11.17 -1.62
N GLU A 315 13.25 -12.37 -1.95
CA GLU A 315 14.70 -12.60 -2.15
C GLU A 315 15.29 -11.73 -3.27
N LEU A 316 14.54 -11.51 -4.36
CA LEU A 316 14.98 -10.66 -5.47
C LEU A 316 15.22 -9.19 -5.05
N MET A 317 14.49 -8.70 -4.05
CA MET A 317 14.67 -7.36 -3.52
C MET A 317 15.83 -7.24 -2.53
N GLY A 318 16.42 -8.36 -2.10
CA GLY A 318 17.57 -8.37 -1.17
C GLY A 318 17.24 -7.95 0.27
N TYR A 319 15.95 -7.82 0.63
CA TYR A 319 15.52 -7.38 1.95
C TYR A 319 15.56 -8.48 3.02
N GLU A 320 15.59 -9.75 2.65
CA GLU A 320 15.61 -10.87 3.60
C GLU A 320 16.94 -11.60 3.62
N SER A 321 17.60 -11.64 4.78
CA SER A 321 18.69 -12.60 4.99
C SER A 321 18.10 -14.03 5.13
N LYS A 322 18.85 -15.03 4.68
CA LYS A 322 18.48 -16.44 4.85
C LYS A 322 18.17 -16.79 6.32
N LEU A 323 18.86 -16.15 7.26
CA LEU A 323 18.66 -16.34 8.69
C LEU A 323 17.31 -15.79 9.15
N THR A 324 16.99 -14.54 8.79
CA THR A 324 15.72 -13.89 9.13
C THR A 324 14.55 -14.72 8.64
N ARG A 325 14.61 -15.19 7.39
CA ARG A 325 13.59 -16.08 6.83
C ARG A 325 13.42 -17.37 7.63
N GLN A 326 14.52 -18.06 7.98
CA GLN A 326 14.42 -19.29 8.78
C GLN A 326 13.76 -19.05 10.13
N LEU A 327 14.00 -17.88 10.75
CA LEU A 327 13.35 -17.50 12.00
C LEU A 327 11.85 -17.28 11.82
N TYR A 328 11.44 -16.55 10.79
CA TYR A 328 10.02 -16.32 10.46
C TYR A 328 9.29 -17.62 10.15
N ASP A 329 9.85 -18.48 9.30
CA ASP A 329 9.27 -19.78 8.95
C ASP A 329 9.12 -20.68 10.17
N THR A 330 10.09 -20.63 11.10
CA THR A 330 10.02 -21.38 12.36
C THR A 330 8.92 -20.84 13.27
N ALA A 331 8.82 -19.51 13.39
CA ALA A 331 7.79 -18.86 14.20
C ALA A 331 6.38 -19.14 13.66
N ARG A 332 6.17 -19.04 12.35
CA ARG A 332 4.88 -19.33 11.70
C ARG A 332 4.41 -20.79 11.86
N ARG A 333 5.34 -21.73 11.93
CA ARG A 333 4.99 -23.16 12.16
C ARG A 333 4.49 -23.45 13.56
N SER A 334 4.89 -22.63 14.53
CA SER A 334 4.50 -22.77 15.94
C SER A 334 4.41 -21.39 16.59
N PRO A 335 3.38 -20.58 16.23
CA PRO A 335 3.24 -19.23 16.80
C PRO A 335 3.04 -19.31 18.30
N GLN A 336 3.87 -18.59 19.04
CA GLN A 336 3.85 -18.55 20.49
C GLN A 336 3.00 -17.39 21.00
N ARG A 337 2.48 -17.52 22.24
CA ARG A 337 1.78 -16.43 22.93
C ARG A 337 2.83 -15.47 23.50
N VAL A 338 2.88 -14.26 22.98
CA VAL A 338 3.91 -13.27 23.32
C VAL A 338 3.26 -12.08 24.01
N VAL A 339 3.71 -11.80 25.24
CA VAL A 339 3.24 -10.64 26.01
C VAL A 339 4.05 -9.40 25.62
N PHE A 340 3.37 -8.36 25.18
CA PHE A 340 3.90 -7.04 24.91
C PHE A 340 3.55 -6.10 26.06
N ALA A 341 4.54 -5.76 26.88
CA ALA A 341 4.31 -5.11 28.18
C ALA A 341 3.80 -3.66 28.08
N GLU A 342 4.20 -2.94 27.05
CA GLU A 342 3.87 -1.52 26.89
C GLU A 342 2.83 -1.31 25.77
N GLY A 343 1.65 -1.95 25.87
CA GLY A 343 0.60 -1.91 24.85
C GLY A 343 0.08 -0.51 24.49
N ILE A 344 0.27 0.47 25.37
CA ILE A 344 -0.06 1.89 25.14
C ILE A 344 1.05 2.67 24.42
N HIS A 345 2.16 2.03 24.05
CA HIS A 345 3.23 2.68 23.28
C HIS A 345 3.02 2.44 21.78
N PRO A 346 3.04 3.49 20.92
CA PRO A 346 2.73 3.36 19.48
C PRO A 346 3.55 2.27 18.77
N ASN A 347 4.86 2.24 18.99
CA ASN A 347 5.74 1.26 18.36
C ASN A 347 5.47 -0.19 18.84
N MET A 348 5.12 -0.35 20.12
CA MET A 348 4.80 -1.68 20.66
C MET A 348 3.47 -2.19 20.10
N LEU A 349 2.47 -1.32 20.02
CA LEU A 349 1.18 -1.64 19.45
C LEU A 349 1.31 -2.04 17.97
N LYS A 350 2.05 -1.23 17.20
CA LYS A 350 2.33 -1.51 15.80
C LYS A 350 3.04 -2.85 15.61
N ALA A 351 4.10 -3.11 16.39
CA ALA A 351 4.85 -4.36 16.33
C ALA A 351 3.98 -5.59 16.65
N ALA A 352 3.06 -5.47 17.63
CA ALA A 352 2.13 -6.55 17.96
C ALA A 352 1.14 -6.83 16.83
N VAL A 353 0.58 -5.77 16.21
CA VAL A 353 -0.35 -5.89 15.05
C VAL A 353 0.37 -6.50 13.85
N GLU A 354 1.57 -6.05 13.52
CA GLU A 354 2.38 -6.60 12.43
C GLU A 354 2.73 -8.07 12.68
N ALA A 355 3.21 -8.40 13.88
CA ALA A 355 3.55 -9.78 14.25
C ALA A 355 2.35 -10.73 14.15
N LYS A 356 1.15 -10.25 14.49
CA LYS A 356 -0.10 -10.99 14.30
C LYS A 356 -0.44 -11.16 12.82
N ALA A 357 -0.41 -10.07 12.05
CA ALA A 357 -0.73 -10.08 10.63
C ALA A 357 0.21 -11.02 9.85
N GLU A 358 1.47 -11.08 10.23
CA GLU A 358 2.45 -11.99 9.64
C GLU A 358 2.38 -13.44 10.18
N GLY A 359 1.54 -13.70 11.17
CA GLY A 359 1.34 -15.04 11.74
C GLY A 359 2.53 -15.57 12.55
N ILE A 360 3.42 -14.70 13.04
CA ILE A 360 4.64 -15.11 13.77
C ILE A 360 4.42 -15.30 15.27
N CYS A 361 3.35 -14.73 15.84
CA CYS A 361 2.96 -14.97 17.23
C CYS A 361 1.47 -14.71 17.46
N HIS A 362 1.02 -15.07 18.65
CA HIS A 362 -0.25 -14.66 19.25
C HIS A 362 0.04 -13.56 20.28
N PRO A 363 -0.10 -12.27 19.92
CA PRO A 363 0.25 -11.18 20.82
C PRO A 363 -0.78 -11.01 21.93
N ILE A 364 -0.29 -10.68 23.12
CA ILE A 364 -1.06 -10.28 24.29
C ILE A 364 -0.56 -8.89 24.72
N LEU A 365 -1.40 -7.88 24.65
CA LEU A 365 -1.05 -6.51 25.02
C LEU A 365 -1.37 -6.25 26.49
N LEU A 366 -0.39 -5.80 27.28
CA LEU A 366 -0.65 -5.33 28.64
C LEU A 366 -0.93 -3.84 28.65
N GLY A 367 -2.06 -3.43 29.22
CA GLY A 367 -2.39 -2.01 29.38
C GLY A 367 -3.86 -1.77 29.62
N ASN A 368 -4.21 -0.48 29.69
CA ASN A 368 -5.61 -0.07 29.76
C ASN A 368 -6.25 -0.25 28.38
N ASP A 369 -7.33 -1.02 28.34
CA ASP A 369 -8.06 -1.41 27.12
C ASP A 369 -8.63 -0.22 26.36
N GLU A 370 -9.20 0.79 27.07
CA GLU A 370 -9.70 2.01 26.44
C GLU A 370 -8.57 2.84 25.82
N ALA A 371 -7.42 2.92 26.52
CA ALA A 371 -6.27 3.67 26.02
C ALA A 371 -5.62 3.00 24.81
N ILE A 372 -5.53 1.65 24.81
CA ILE A 372 -5.03 0.87 23.66
C ILE A 372 -6.00 1.00 22.49
N GLY A 373 -7.32 0.89 22.73
CA GLY A 373 -8.34 1.05 21.70
C GLY A 373 -8.28 2.42 21.02
N LYS A 374 -8.20 3.48 21.82
CA LYS A 374 -8.06 4.85 21.30
C LYS A 374 -6.79 5.04 20.48
N LEU A 375 -5.65 4.52 20.96
CA LEU A 375 -4.39 4.62 20.24
C LEU A 375 -4.44 3.83 18.91
N ALA A 376 -5.10 2.67 18.91
CA ALA A 376 -5.29 1.87 17.71
C ALA A 376 -6.16 2.60 16.68
N GLU A 377 -7.24 3.27 17.12
CA GLU A 377 -8.08 4.12 16.26
C GLU A 377 -7.28 5.30 15.68
N GLU A 378 -6.48 5.99 16.52
CA GLU A 378 -5.62 7.09 16.07
C GLU A 378 -4.56 6.66 15.04
N MET A 379 -4.14 5.40 15.09
CA MET A 379 -3.13 4.81 14.21
C MET A 379 -3.74 3.99 13.05
N ASP A 380 -5.06 3.92 12.95
CA ASP A 380 -5.79 3.08 11.98
C ASP A 380 -5.32 1.60 12.00
N LEU A 381 -5.16 1.04 13.20
CA LEU A 381 -4.73 -0.33 13.41
C LEU A 381 -5.88 -1.21 13.90
N SER A 382 -6.01 -2.41 13.32
CA SER A 382 -6.99 -3.40 13.77
C SER A 382 -6.46 -4.21 14.94
N LEU A 383 -7.26 -4.28 16.02
CA LEU A 383 -6.99 -5.12 17.19
C LEU A 383 -7.70 -6.50 17.11
N GLU A 384 -8.28 -6.84 15.97
CA GLU A 384 -9.02 -8.09 15.80
C GLU A 384 -8.14 -9.31 16.15
N GLY A 385 -8.62 -10.12 17.11
CA GLY A 385 -7.94 -11.32 17.59
C GLY A 385 -6.62 -11.07 18.32
N ILE A 386 -6.39 -9.88 18.87
CA ILE A 386 -5.32 -9.58 19.84
C ILE A 386 -5.93 -9.54 21.22
N GLU A 387 -5.37 -10.33 22.15
CA GLU A 387 -5.78 -10.31 23.57
C GLU A 387 -5.23 -9.06 24.24
N ILE A 388 -6.12 -8.32 24.97
CA ILE A 388 -5.72 -7.18 25.79
C ILE A 388 -5.94 -7.57 27.26
N VAL A 389 -4.93 -7.42 28.10
CA VAL A 389 -4.97 -7.71 29.52
C VAL A 389 -4.73 -6.43 30.30
N ASN A 390 -5.79 -5.94 30.93
CA ASN A 390 -5.73 -4.81 31.85
C ASN A 390 -5.51 -5.33 33.27
N LEU A 391 -4.25 -5.39 33.66
CA LEU A 391 -3.82 -5.95 34.97
C LEU A 391 -4.47 -5.26 36.19
N ARG A 392 -5.14 -4.11 36.00
CA ARG A 392 -5.89 -3.41 37.08
C ARG A 392 -7.38 -3.68 37.04
N HIS A 393 -7.88 -4.34 35.99
CA HIS A 393 -9.31 -4.67 35.90
C HIS A 393 -9.72 -5.68 36.98
N PRO A 394 -10.95 -5.59 37.53
CA PRO A 394 -11.45 -6.57 38.50
C PRO A 394 -11.38 -8.03 38.04
N ASP A 395 -11.61 -8.29 36.77
CA ASP A 395 -11.58 -9.63 36.17
C ASP A 395 -10.22 -10.33 36.32
N GLU A 396 -9.14 -9.56 36.46
CA GLU A 396 -7.79 -10.07 36.65
C GLU A 396 -7.47 -10.35 38.14
N SER A 397 -8.42 -10.18 39.04
CA SER A 397 -8.18 -10.39 40.49
C SER A 397 -7.74 -11.82 40.85
N GLU A 398 -8.40 -12.83 40.29
CA GLU A 398 -8.03 -14.22 40.52
C GLU A 398 -6.63 -14.56 39.99
N ARG A 399 -6.30 -14.01 38.79
CA ARG A 399 -4.98 -14.19 38.19
C ARG A 399 -3.90 -13.50 39.03
N ARG A 400 -4.14 -12.24 39.49
CA ARG A 400 -3.23 -11.55 40.41
C ARG A 400 -3.01 -12.33 41.72
N GLU A 401 -4.07 -12.84 42.36
CA GLU A 401 -3.95 -13.63 43.57
C GLU A 401 -3.14 -14.91 43.36
N ARG A 402 -3.40 -15.62 42.27
CA ARG A 402 -2.64 -16.84 41.92
C ARG A 402 -1.17 -16.53 41.73
N TYR A 403 -0.83 -15.49 40.97
CA TYR A 403 0.55 -15.06 40.73
C TYR A 403 1.24 -14.59 42.00
N SER A 404 0.53 -13.86 42.86
CA SER A 404 1.07 -13.38 44.14
C SER A 404 1.45 -14.55 45.06
N ARG A 405 0.62 -15.58 45.17
CA ARG A 405 0.92 -16.78 45.97
C ARG A 405 2.15 -17.49 45.41
N ILE A 406 2.21 -17.73 44.12
CA ILE A 406 3.34 -18.41 43.47
C ILE A 406 4.65 -17.63 43.68
N LEU A 407 4.63 -16.29 43.47
CA LEU A 407 5.80 -15.47 43.67
C LEU A 407 6.26 -15.44 45.13
N ALA A 408 5.34 -15.29 46.09
CA ALA A 408 5.64 -15.28 47.50
C ALA A 408 6.25 -16.63 47.97
N GLU A 409 5.68 -17.76 47.56
CA GLU A 409 6.22 -19.10 47.82
C GLU A 409 7.61 -19.30 47.22
N LYS A 410 7.80 -18.91 45.96
CA LYS A 410 9.07 -19.04 45.22
C LYS A 410 10.19 -18.22 45.84
N ARG A 411 9.87 -17.07 46.44
CA ARG A 411 10.81 -16.09 47.00
C ARG A 411 10.73 -15.95 48.53
N ALA A 412 10.05 -16.87 49.23
CA ALA A 412 9.91 -16.83 50.67
C ALA A 412 11.26 -16.74 51.40
N ARG A 413 12.30 -17.44 50.93
CA ARG A 413 13.65 -17.40 51.51
C ARG A 413 14.37 -16.04 51.29
N GLU A 414 13.92 -15.23 50.36
CA GLU A 414 14.43 -13.87 50.04
C GLU A 414 13.64 -12.79 50.78
N GLY A 415 12.64 -13.20 51.59
CA GLY A 415 11.85 -12.32 52.43
C GLY A 415 10.59 -11.76 51.78
N PHE A 416 10.20 -12.26 50.59
CA PHE A 416 8.96 -11.82 49.94
C PHE A 416 7.73 -12.28 50.72
N THR A 417 6.92 -11.34 51.14
CA THR A 417 5.60 -11.60 51.71
C THR A 417 4.52 -11.70 50.62
N TYR A 418 3.37 -12.28 50.97
CA TYR A 418 2.23 -12.31 50.07
C TYR A 418 1.75 -10.89 49.71
N GLU A 419 1.74 -9.97 50.67
CA GLU A 419 1.30 -8.58 50.46
C GLU A 419 2.23 -7.84 49.49
N GLU A 420 3.54 -7.97 49.66
CA GLU A 420 4.52 -7.42 48.73
C GLU A 420 4.39 -8.03 47.33
N ALA A 421 4.19 -9.33 47.21
CA ALA A 421 3.98 -10.01 45.94
C ALA A 421 2.70 -9.53 45.27
N ASN A 422 1.62 -9.31 46.05
CA ASN A 422 0.35 -8.80 45.51
C ASN A 422 0.47 -7.36 45.00
N ASP A 423 1.17 -6.49 45.70
CA ASP A 423 1.44 -5.13 45.24
C ASP A 423 2.22 -5.13 43.92
N LYS A 424 3.17 -6.05 43.75
CA LYS A 424 3.95 -6.18 42.53
C LYS A 424 3.16 -6.68 41.33
N MET A 425 2.03 -7.35 41.52
CA MET A 425 1.15 -7.75 40.41
C MET A 425 0.45 -6.56 39.72
N PHE A 426 0.52 -5.37 40.29
CA PHE A 426 0.10 -4.13 39.62
C PHE A 426 1.21 -3.48 38.76
N GLU A 427 2.43 -4.07 38.77
CA GLU A 427 3.53 -3.66 37.90
C GLU A 427 3.59 -4.57 36.66
N ARG A 428 3.57 -3.97 35.46
CA ARG A 428 3.52 -4.68 34.16
C ARG A 428 4.58 -5.77 34.00
N ASN A 429 5.81 -5.48 34.41
CA ASN A 429 6.91 -6.43 34.25
C ASN A 429 6.75 -7.65 35.14
N TYR A 430 6.29 -7.47 36.38
CA TYR A 430 6.01 -8.62 37.26
C TYR A 430 4.84 -9.45 36.75
N PHE A 431 3.73 -8.80 36.41
CA PHE A 431 2.54 -9.51 35.93
C PHE A 431 2.84 -10.27 34.63
N GLY A 432 3.43 -9.60 33.62
CA GLY A 432 3.75 -10.25 32.35
C GLY A 432 4.78 -11.37 32.45
N MET A 433 5.81 -11.21 33.29
CA MET A 433 6.77 -12.30 33.54
C MET A 433 6.15 -13.45 34.32
N MET A 434 5.18 -13.19 35.23
CA MET A 434 4.41 -14.25 35.89
C MET A 434 3.51 -15.00 34.91
N MET A 435 2.96 -14.34 33.86
CA MET A 435 2.26 -15.05 32.78
C MET A 435 3.15 -16.10 32.13
N VAL A 436 4.43 -15.76 31.89
CA VAL A 436 5.39 -16.69 31.29
C VAL A 436 5.77 -17.79 32.29
N GLU A 437 6.04 -17.43 33.54
CA GLU A 437 6.42 -18.40 34.60
C GLU A 437 5.34 -19.44 34.86
N THR A 438 4.08 -19.05 34.74
CA THR A 438 2.92 -19.95 35.00
C THR A 438 2.42 -20.67 33.74
N GLY A 439 2.99 -20.37 32.58
CA GLY A 439 2.56 -20.95 31.32
C GLY A 439 1.29 -20.33 30.73
N ASP A 440 0.85 -19.17 31.21
CA ASP A 440 -0.27 -18.41 30.60
C ASP A 440 0.20 -17.70 29.33
N ALA A 441 1.52 -17.49 29.16
CA ALA A 441 2.17 -17.04 27.94
C ALA A 441 3.52 -17.76 27.76
N ASP A 442 4.11 -17.63 26.56
CA ASP A 442 5.32 -18.37 26.21
C ASP A 442 6.55 -17.44 26.15
N ALA A 443 6.35 -16.15 25.94
CA ALA A 443 7.40 -15.15 25.90
C ALA A 443 6.92 -13.77 26.37
N PHE A 444 7.88 -12.90 26.73
CA PHE A 444 7.61 -11.55 27.23
C PHE A 444 8.57 -10.54 26.61
N ILE A 445 8.03 -9.44 26.08
CA ILE A 445 8.75 -8.34 25.45
C ILE A 445 8.48 -7.04 26.22
N THR A 446 9.54 -6.32 26.60
CA THR A 446 9.49 -5.04 27.30
C THR A 446 10.76 -4.22 27.05
N GLY A 447 10.76 -2.94 27.38
CA GLY A 447 11.99 -2.14 27.37
C GLY A 447 11.86 -0.70 26.85
N LEU A 448 10.67 -0.24 26.45
CA LEU A 448 10.49 1.12 25.94
C LEU A 448 10.37 2.16 27.09
N TYR A 449 9.69 1.81 28.18
CA TYR A 449 9.51 2.72 29.33
C TYR A 449 10.39 2.38 30.52
N THR A 450 10.94 1.15 30.60
CA THR A 450 11.64 0.67 31.77
C THR A 450 13.14 0.56 31.52
N ARG A 451 13.96 1.00 32.49
CA ARG A 451 15.42 0.82 32.41
C ARG A 451 15.77 -0.67 32.40
N TYR A 452 16.72 -1.06 31.57
CA TYR A 452 17.21 -2.43 31.45
C TYR A 452 17.52 -3.10 32.81
N SER A 453 18.18 -2.38 33.73
CA SER A 453 18.51 -2.91 35.07
C SER A 453 17.30 -3.33 35.86
N ASN A 454 16.19 -2.59 35.78
CA ASN A 454 14.96 -2.90 36.48
C ASN A 454 14.27 -4.12 35.86
N THR A 455 14.24 -4.20 34.54
CA THR A 455 13.69 -5.38 33.84
C THR A 455 14.43 -6.65 34.21
N ILE A 456 15.77 -6.63 34.21
CA ILE A 456 16.59 -7.78 34.60
C ILE A 456 16.44 -8.14 36.07
N LYS A 457 16.24 -7.15 36.93
CA LYS A 457 15.91 -7.43 38.35
C LYS A 457 14.63 -8.24 38.44
N VAL A 458 13.56 -7.79 37.82
CA VAL A 458 12.26 -8.51 37.83
C VAL A 458 12.40 -9.91 37.22
N ALA A 459 13.11 -10.06 36.10
CA ALA A 459 13.33 -11.36 35.47
C ALA A 459 14.05 -12.34 36.41
N LYS A 460 15.04 -11.87 37.20
CA LYS A 460 15.71 -12.68 38.20
C LYS A 460 14.78 -13.07 39.37
N GLU A 461 13.94 -12.14 39.78
CA GLU A 461 13.00 -12.35 40.90
C GLU A 461 11.83 -13.27 40.51
N VAL A 462 11.33 -13.21 39.27
CA VAL A 462 10.20 -14.01 38.80
C VAL A 462 10.66 -15.35 38.22
N ILE A 463 11.43 -15.31 37.15
CA ILE A 463 11.84 -16.49 36.37
C ILE A 463 13.08 -17.14 37.02
N GLY A 464 14.08 -16.34 37.38
CA GLY A 464 15.35 -16.82 37.91
C GLY A 464 16.41 -17.02 36.85
N ILE A 465 17.49 -17.71 37.23
CA ILE A 465 18.60 -18.06 36.35
C ILE A 465 18.72 -19.56 36.29
N GLN A 466 18.79 -20.12 35.10
CA GLN A 466 18.99 -21.56 34.92
C GLN A 466 20.30 -22.00 35.57
N PRO A 467 20.33 -23.08 36.38
CA PRO A 467 21.54 -23.58 37.00
C PRO A 467 22.66 -23.82 35.99
N GLY A 468 23.86 -23.33 36.32
CA GLY A 468 25.04 -23.46 35.45
C GLY A 468 25.20 -22.37 34.40
N PHE A 469 24.23 -21.48 34.26
CA PHE A 469 24.27 -20.36 33.29
C PHE A 469 24.50 -19.02 34.01
N LYS A 470 25.10 -18.06 33.30
CA LYS A 470 25.17 -16.65 33.70
C LYS A 470 24.27 -15.84 32.78
N ILE A 471 23.66 -14.77 33.30
CA ILE A 471 22.91 -13.85 32.43
C ILE A 471 23.87 -13.27 31.40
N GLY A 472 23.63 -13.61 30.14
CA GLY A 472 24.29 -13.04 28.99
C GLY A 472 23.69 -11.68 28.63
N ARG A 473 24.47 -10.82 27.99
CA ARG A 473 24.01 -9.57 27.39
C ARG A 473 24.22 -9.65 25.90
N ALA A 474 23.12 -9.65 25.15
CA ALA A 474 23.17 -9.38 23.71
C ALA A 474 22.81 -7.91 23.49
N SER A 475 23.63 -7.16 22.80
CA SER A 475 23.29 -5.82 22.32
C SER A 475 23.41 -5.80 20.80
N CYS A 476 22.29 -5.64 20.10
CA CYS A 476 22.31 -5.21 18.71
C CYS A 476 22.51 -3.69 18.73
N ARG A 477 23.63 -3.22 18.15
CA ARG A 477 23.80 -1.82 17.78
C ARG A 477 23.57 -1.73 16.28
N GLU A 478 22.48 -1.13 15.86
CA GLU A 478 22.42 -0.58 14.51
C GLU A 478 23.50 0.49 14.40
N ARG A 479 24.37 0.36 13.41
CA ARG A 479 25.20 1.49 12.98
C ARG A 479 24.30 2.40 12.16
N VAL A 480 24.03 3.59 12.70
CA VAL A 480 23.48 4.71 11.94
C VAL A 480 24.53 5.14 10.91
#